data_3eb25170fbe47437e3a9faee7f490fc7
#
_entry.id   3eb25170fbe47437e3a9faee7f490fc7
#
_cell.length_a   1.000
_cell.length_b   1.000
_cell.length_c   1.000
_cell.angle_alpha   90.00
_cell.angle_beta   90.00
_cell.angle_gamma   90.00
#
_symmetry.space_group_name_H-M   'P 1'
#
loop_
_entity.id
_entity.type
_entity.pdbx_description
1 polymer ?
#
loop_
_entity_poly.entity_id
_entity_poly.type
_entity_poly.pdbx_seq_one_letter_code
_entity_poly.pdbx_strand_id
1 'polypeptide(L)'
;MPVARSWAEELVAEYLSLKDYAVSTDVGIGAGRGGGRVDIDIVAVQPEKGNIILVDIRGIWTGNIDTICEKTLKVLKRAEEAMKKKYGEDVKINKQLIIIDHDRPKVYRIKERLREEDVEVKTLIEVIDEIVKYIADWREQQKELGLVGPNTTPALPDRLYMLKILEFMSDRKMIKETRS
;
A
#
# COMPACT_ATOMS: atom_id res chain seq x y z
N MET A 1 12.34 20.50 -3.77
CA MET A 1 11.74 19.80 -4.93
C MET A 1 10.88 18.70 -4.36
N PRO A 2 9.62 18.54 -4.77
CA PRO A 2 8.89 17.33 -4.43
C PRO A 2 9.66 16.16 -5.05
N VAL A 3 10.00 15.16 -4.25
CA VAL A 3 10.55 13.91 -4.73
C VAL A 3 9.46 13.29 -5.61
N ALA A 4 9.80 12.96 -6.86
CA ALA A 4 8.85 12.29 -7.73
C ALA A 4 8.45 10.97 -7.05
N ARG A 5 7.19 10.81 -6.73
CA ARG A 5 6.64 9.57 -6.21
C ARG A 5 6.94 8.44 -7.18
N SER A 6 7.28 7.29 -6.66
CA SER A 6 7.31 6.11 -7.50
C SER A 6 5.88 5.79 -7.96
N TRP A 7 5.72 5.27 -9.17
CA TRP A 7 4.41 4.86 -9.68
C TRP A 7 3.73 3.81 -8.77
N ALA A 8 4.53 3.01 -8.05
CA ALA A 8 4.03 2.02 -7.10
C ALA A 8 3.41 2.67 -5.86
N GLU A 9 4.03 3.75 -5.34
CA GLU A 9 3.47 4.54 -4.24
C GLU A 9 2.15 5.19 -4.65
N GLU A 10 2.09 5.77 -5.84
CA GLU A 10 0.86 6.39 -6.36
C GLU A 10 -0.26 5.35 -6.50
N LEU A 11 0.04 4.19 -7.11
CA LEU A 11 -0.94 3.10 -7.27
C LEU A 11 -1.51 2.64 -5.93
N VAL A 12 -0.66 2.41 -4.94
CA VAL A 12 -1.09 1.97 -3.60
C VAL A 12 -1.86 3.07 -2.88
N ALA A 13 -1.43 4.32 -3.00
CA ALA A 13 -2.13 5.47 -2.41
C ALA A 13 -3.54 5.64 -2.99
N GLU A 14 -3.69 5.55 -4.32
CA GLU A 14 -5.00 5.60 -4.97
C GLU A 14 -5.90 4.41 -4.55
N TYR A 15 -5.34 3.21 -4.44
CA TYR A 15 -6.07 2.03 -3.98
C TYR A 15 -6.61 2.22 -2.55
N LEU A 16 -5.77 2.68 -1.62
CA LEU A 16 -6.20 2.95 -0.25
C LEU A 16 -7.23 4.08 -0.19
N SER A 17 -7.11 5.09 -1.06
CA SER A 17 -8.12 6.16 -1.19
C SER A 17 -9.46 5.63 -1.68
N LEU A 18 -9.48 4.67 -2.61
CA LEU A 18 -10.71 4.01 -3.07
C LEU A 18 -11.38 3.18 -1.97
N LYS A 19 -10.60 2.74 -0.98
CA LYS A 19 -11.08 2.04 0.24
C LYS A 19 -11.47 2.98 1.39
N ASP A 20 -11.69 4.26 1.09
CA ASP A 20 -12.10 5.30 2.04
C ASP A 20 -11.06 5.60 3.14
N TYR A 21 -9.76 5.39 2.85
CA TYR A 21 -8.69 5.89 3.70
C TYR A 21 -8.30 7.33 3.32
N ALA A 22 -8.07 8.16 4.32
CA ALA A 22 -7.33 9.42 4.15
C ALA A 22 -5.84 9.08 4.03
N VAL A 23 -5.26 9.31 2.85
CA VAL A 23 -3.90 8.86 2.51
C VAL A 23 -2.93 10.05 2.49
N SER A 24 -1.78 9.88 3.12
CA SER A 24 -0.62 10.77 3.04
C SER A 24 0.60 9.97 2.59
N THR A 25 1.42 10.57 1.73
CA THR A 25 2.64 9.93 1.19
C THR A 25 3.87 10.74 1.60
N ASP A 26 5.05 10.11 1.60
CA ASP A 26 6.34 10.71 2.01
C ASP A 26 6.25 11.37 3.38
N VAL A 27 5.64 10.68 4.35
CA VAL A 27 5.37 11.24 5.67
C VAL A 27 6.63 11.21 6.54
N GLY A 28 7.08 12.40 6.94
CA GLY A 28 8.22 12.53 7.86
C GLY A 28 7.89 12.01 9.26
N ILE A 29 8.66 11.03 9.73
CA ILE A 29 8.49 10.36 11.03
C ILE A 29 9.63 10.66 12.02
N GLY A 30 10.35 11.74 11.78
CA GLY A 30 11.39 12.24 12.69
C GLY A 30 12.77 12.32 12.04
N ALA A 31 13.75 12.79 12.82
CA ALA A 31 15.13 12.91 12.39
C ALA A 31 15.87 11.57 12.55
N GLY A 32 16.64 11.17 11.53
CA GLY A 32 17.57 10.06 11.61
C GLY A 32 18.80 10.41 12.46
N ARG A 33 19.59 9.40 12.86
CA ARG A 33 20.92 9.63 13.41
C ARG A 33 21.77 10.36 12.38
N GLY A 34 22.28 11.54 12.71
CA GLY A 34 23.03 12.40 11.80
C GLY A 34 22.21 13.51 11.12
N GLY A 35 20.97 13.78 11.57
CA GLY A 35 20.15 14.90 11.14
C GLY A 35 19.38 14.68 9.82
N GLY A 36 19.43 13.46 9.24
CA GLY A 36 18.63 13.11 8.07
C GLY A 36 17.17 12.88 8.41
N ARG A 37 16.26 13.25 7.50
CA ARG A 37 14.83 12.95 7.60
C ARG A 37 14.62 11.45 7.43
N VAL A 38 13.74 10.87 8.24
CA VAL A 38 13.24 9.51 8.06
C VAL A 38 11.78 9.62 7.65
N ASP A 39 11.45 9.04 6.53
CA ASP A 39 10.11 9.07 5.96
C ASP A 39 9.55 7.65 5.87
N ILE A 40 8.23 7.55 5.93
CA ILE A 40 7.48 6.37 5.52
C ILE A 40 6.73 6.70 4.24
N ASP A 41 6.67 5.75 3.32
CA ASP A 41 6.12 6.00 1.99
C ASP A 41 4.63 6.33 2.02
N ILE A 42 3.83 5.56 2.79
CA ILE A 42 2.39 5.80 2.89
C ILE A 42 1.89 5.64 4.32
N VAL A 43 1.07 6.60 4.75
CA VAL A 43 0.22 6.53 5.95
C VAL A 43 -1.23 6.70 5.50
N ALA A 44 -2.05 5.69 5.74
CA ALA A 44 -3.47 5.70 5.41
C ALA A 44 -4.29 5.54 6.69
N VAL A 45 -5.25 6.44 6.92
CA VAL A 45 -6.02 6.53 8.18
C VAL A 45 -7.51 6.49 7.89
N GLN A 46 -8.25 5.67 8.63
CA GLN A 46 -9.71 5.74 8.74
C GLN A 46 -10.08 6.20 10.16
N PRO A 47 -10.22 7.50 10.41
CA PRO A 47 -10.39 8.04 11.75
C PRO A 47 -11.62 7.47 12.48
N GLU A 48 -12.73 7.30 11.76
CA GLU A 48 -13.99 6.79 12.31
C GLU A 48 -13.89 5.35 12.84
N LYS A 49 -12.97 4.56 12.26
CA LYS A 49 -12.74 3.14 12.62
C LYS A 49 -11.50 2.94 13.48
N GLY A 50 -10.73 4.00 13.72
CA GLY A 50 -9.44 3.91 14.42
C GLY A 50 -8.40 3.04 13.71
N ASN A 51 -8.55 2.82 12.40
CA ASN A 51 -7.64 1.98 11.61
C ASN A 51 -6.55 2.83 10.93
N ILE A 52 -5.32 2.38 11.01
CA ILE A 52 -4.16 2.99 10.34
C ILE A 52 -3.41 1.90 9.56
N ILE A 53 -3.05 2.18 8.33
CA ILE A 53 -2.15 1.34 7.52
C ILE A 53 -0.86 2.11 7.28
N LEU A 54 0.25 1.49 7.63
CA LEU A 54 1.61 2.00 7.39
C LEU A 54 2.25 1.16 6.30
N VAL A 55 2.69 1.77 5.21
CA VAL A 55 3.28 1.06 4.08
C VAL A 55 4.70 1.56 3.81
N ASP A 56 5.63 0.63 3.74
CA ASP A 56 6.99 0.82 3.24
C ASP A 56 7.13 0.06 1.90
N ILE A 57 7.61 0.71 0.84
CA ILE A 57 7.69 0.14 -0.52
C ILE A 57 9.15 0.03 -0.93
N ARG A 58 9.62 -1.18 -1.28
CA ARG A 58 11.02 -1.43 -1.56
C ARG A 58 11.28 -2.29 -2.77
N GLY A 59 12.32 -1.93 -3.53
CA GLY A 59 13.02 -2.85 -4.42
C GLY A 59 14.04 -3.68 -3.63
N ILE A 60 14.16 -4.95 -3.95
CA ILE A 60 15.07 -5.89 -3.25
C ILE A 60 16.18 -6.46 -4.15
N TRP A 61 16.35 -5.91 -5.35
CA TRP A 61 17.39 -6.35 -6.29
C TRP A 61 18.80 -6.17 -5.78
N THR A 62 19.03 -5.20 -4.89
CA THR A 62 20.31 -5.00 -4.21
C THR A 62 20.13 -5.08 -2.70
N GLY A 63 21.07 -5.71 -2.03
CA GLY A 63 21.09 -5.75 -0.57
C GLY A 63 20.89 -7.13 0.04
N ASN A 64 21.35 -7.24 1.27
CA ASN A 64 21.18 -8.40 2.13
C ASN A 64 19.79 -8.39 2.75
N ILE A 65 19.15 -9.55 2.87
CA ILE A 65 17.83 -9.72 3.48
C ILE A 65 17.79 -9.10 4.89
N ASP A 66 18.83 -9.32 5.68
CA ASP A 66 18.92 -8.80 7.04
C ASP A 66 18.85 -7.27 7.06
N THR A 67 19.63 -6.62 6.20
CA THR A 67 19.63 -5.16 6.07
C THR A 67 18.28 -4.62 5.60
N ILE A 68 17.61 -5.31 4.68
CA ILE A 68 16.27 -4.93 4.19
C ILE A 68 15.27 -5.00 5.35
N CYS A 69 15.22 -6.14 6.06
CA CYS A 69 14.31 -6.33 7.19
C CYS A 69 14.55 -5.32 8.31
N GLU A 70 15.82 -5.10 8.70
CA GLU A 70 16.18 -4.13 9.75
C GLU A 70 15.77 -2.69 9.38
N LYS A 71 16.03 -2.28 8.15
CA LYS A 71 15.62 -0.94 7.69
C LYS A 71 14.11 -0.77 7.67
N THR A 72 13.37 -1.75 7.15
CA THR A 72 11.91 -1.76 7.14
C THR A 72 11.34 -1.70 8.55
N LEU A 73 11.80 -2.57 9.44
CA LEU A 73 11.34 -2.58 10.84
C LEU A 73 11.60 -1.26 11.55
N LYS A 74 12.76 -0.67 11.31
CA LYS A 74 13.11 0.62 11.90
C LYS A 74 12.18 1.74 11.45
N VAL A 75 11.81 1.77 10.17
CA VAL A 75 10.87 2.76 9.62
C VAL A 75 9.47 2.51 10.18
N LEU A 76 8.96 1.28 10.08
CA LEU A 76 7.61 0.94 10.52
C LEU A 76 7.40 1.11 12.02
N LYS A 77 8.36 0.72 12.88
CA LYS A 77 8.28 0.93 14.34
C LYS A 77 8.23 2.41 14.70
N ARG A 78 9.05 3.25 14.05
CA ARG A 78 9.00 4.70 14.25
C ARG A 78 7.71 5.33 13.78
N ALA A 79 7.18 4.88 12.64
CA ALA A 79 5.90 5.35 12.14
C ALA A 79 4.75 4.94 13.09
N GLU A 80 4.78 3.72 13.62
CA GLU A 80 3.83 3.23 14.61
C GLU A 80 3.84 4.11 15.88
N GLU A 81 5.02 4.38 16.44
CA GLU A 81 5.17 5.28 17.60
C GLU A 81 4.63 6.69 17.32
N ALA A 82 4.93 7.24 16.15
CA ALA A 82 4.45 8.55 15.75
C ALA A 82 2.91 8.58 15.61
N MET A 83 2.31 7.51 15.07
CA MET A 83 0.85 7.41 14.92
C MET A 83 0.16 7.21 16.26
N LYS A 84 0.68 6.35 17.14
CA LYS A 84 0.18 6.19 18.51
C LYS A 84 0.21 7.50 19.29
N LYS A 85 1.31 8.25 19.18
CA LYS A 85 1.42 9.58 19.81
C LYS A 85 0.39 10.58 19.28
N LYS A 86 0.04 10.48 17.99
CA LYS A 86 -0.90 11.42 17.33
C LYS A 86 -2.36 11.06 17.54
N TYR A 87 -2.70 9.77 17.50
CA TYR A 87 -4.08 9.29 17.46
C TYR A 87 -4.50 8.51 18.72
N GLY A 88 -3.57 8.23 19.64
CA GLY A 88 -3.80 7.44 20.85
C GLY A 88 -3.27 6.01 20.75
N GLU A 89 -3.14 5.35 21.91
CA GLU A 89 -2.59 3.97 21.99
C GLU A 89 -3.57 2.91 21.48
N ASP A 90 -4.88 3.19 21.47
CA ASP A 90 -5.93 2.24 21.11
C ASP A 90 -6.15 2.08 19.60
N VAL A 91 -5.38 2.81 18.77
CA VAL A 91 -5.48 2.72 17.31
C VAL A 91 -4.99 1.37 16.80
N LYS A 92 -5.74 0.80 15.87
CA LYS A 92 -5.34 -0.44 15.19
C LYS A 92 -4.40 -0.13 14.03
N ILE A 93 -3.15 -0.52 14.16
CA ILE A 93 -2.12 -0.27 13.15
C ILE A 93 -1.77 -1.56 12.40
N ASN A 94 -1.93 -1.54 11.09
CA ASN A 94 -1.46 -2.58 10.18
C ASN A 94 -0.17 -2.10 9.50
N LYS A 95 0.89 -2.88 9.63
CA LYS A 95 2.21 -2.59 9.04
C LYS A 95 2.42 -3.44 7.80
N GLN A 96 2.75 -2.82 6.68
CA GLN A 96 2.92 -3.50 5.40
C GLN A 96 4.27 -3.15 4.76
N LEU A 97 4.92 -4.17 4.21
CA LEU A 97 6.03 -4.02 3.28
C LEU A 97 5.57 -4.48 1.89
N ILE A 98 5.66 -3.60 0.90
CA ILE A 98 5.39 -3.95 -0.50
C ILE A 98 6.71 -4.05 -1.25
N ILE A 99 6.94 -5.21 -1.88
CA ILE A 99 8.17 -5.53 -2.61
C ILE A 99 7.92 -5.43 -4.11
N ILE A 100 8.71 -4.59 -4.81
CA ILE A 100 8.57 -4.37 -6.27
C ILE A 100 9.30 -5.44 -7.10
N ASP A 101 9.83 -6.47 -6.52
CA ASP A 101 10.70 -7.44 -7.20
C ASP A 101 10.05 -8.82 -7.34
N HIS A 102 10.66 -9.68 -8.18
CA HIS A 102 10.19 -11.03 -8.50
C HIS A 102 11.09 -12.15 -7.96
N ASP A 103 12.13 -11.84 -7.18
CA ASP A 103 13.01 -12.86 -6.58
C ASP A 103 12.23 -13.65 -5.49
N ARG A 104 11.50 -14.68 -5.96
CA ARG A 104 10.63 -15.48 -5.10
C ARG A 104 11.34 -16.06 -3.87
N PRO A 105 12.54 -16.67 -3.96
CA PRO A 105 13.25 -17.16 -2.79
C PRO A 105 13.59 -16.07 -1.76
N LYS A 106 13.97 -14.89 -2.23
CA LYS A 106 14.31 -13.75 -1.39
C LYS A 106 13.06 -13.17 -0.71
N VAL A 107 11.97 -13.00 -1.48
CA VAL A 107 10.66 -12.57 -0.97
C VAL A 107 10.17 -13.52 0.12
N TYR A 108 10.25 -14.84 -0.10
CA TYR A 108 9.82 -15.83 0.88
C TYR A 108 10.58 -15.67 2.22
N ARG A 109 11.90 -15.55 2.18
CA ARG A 109 12.71 -15.35 3.39
C ARG A 109 12.39 -14.04 4.12
N ILE A 110 12.08 -12.97 3.38
CA ILE A 110 11.66 -11.70 3.97
C ILE A 110 10.28 -11.86 4.63
N LYS A 111 9.32 -12.54 3.99
CA LYS A 111 7.99 -12.84 4.53
C LYS A 111 8.11 -13.59 5.87
N GLU A 112 8.87 -14.67 5.90
CA GLU A 112 9.08 -15.48 7.12
C GLU A 112 9.68 -14.64 8.26
N ARG A 113 10.71 -13.84 7.98
CA ARG A 113 11.39 -13.06 9.00
C ARG A 113 10.53 -11.92 9.56
N LEU A 114 9.76 -11.23 8.72
CA LEU A 114 8.95 -10.09 9.15
C LEU A 114 7.60 -10.50 9.75
N ARG A 115 7.17 -11.75 9.53
CA ARG A 115 5.96 -12.31 10.12
C ARG A 115 6.00 -12.29 11.65
N GLU A 116 7.14 -12.58 12.25
CA GLU A 116 7.32 -12.56 13.70
C GLU A 116 7.19 -11.15 14.32
N GLU A 117 7.35 -10.12 13.48
CA GLU A 117 7.27 -8.70 13.87
C GLU A 117 5.91 -8.06 13.52
N ASP A 118 4.92 -8.89 13.17
CA ASP A 118 3.57 -8.44 12.77
C ASP A 118 3.60 -7.46 11.60
N VAL A 119 4.42 -7.76 10.57
CA VAL A 119 4.49 -7.02 9.31
C VAL A 119 3.98 -7.90 8.19
N GLU A 120 2.92 -7.45 7.53
CA GLU A 120 2.39 -8.08 6.33
C GLU A 120 3.30 -7.76 5.14
N VAL A 121 3.84 -8.79 4.48
CA VAL A 121 4.70 -8.61 3.31
C VAL A 121 3.97 -9.06 2.07
N LYS A 122 3.83 -8.17 1.10
CA LYS A 122 3.23 -8.42 -0.22
C LYS A 122 4.21 -8.10 -1.34
N THR A 123 4.11 -8.81 -2.44
CA THR A 123 4.71 -8.35 -3.70
C THR A 123 3.79 -7.34 -4.37
N LEU A 124 4.34 -6.49 -5.22
CA LEU A 124 3.53 -5.55 -5.98
C LEU A 124 2.53 -6.27 -6.91
N ILE A 125 2.88 -7.46 -7.40
CA ILE A 125 1.96 -8.29 -8.21
C ILE A 125 0.76 -8.72 -7.36
N GLU A 126 0.98 -9.22 -6.14
CA GLU A 126 -0.12 -9.57 -5.22
C GLU A 126 -1.03 -8.36 -4.95
N VAL A 127 -0.45 -7.17 -4.81
CA VAL A 127 -1.22 -5.93 -4.61
C VAL A 127 -2.01 -5.56 -5.87
N ILE A 128 -1.44 -5.70 -7.06
CA ILE A 128 -2.15 -5.47 -8.33
C ILE A 128 -3.34 -6.41 -8.47
N ASP A 129 -3.18 -7.70 -8.18
CA ASP A 129 -4.26 -8.69 -8.22
C ASP A 129 -5.39 -8.33 -7.22
N GLU A 130 -5.02 -7.90 -5.99
CA GLU A 130 -5.98 -7.40 -5.01
C GLU A 130 -6.75 -6.16 -5.51
N ILE A 131 -6.05 -5.22 -6.15
CA ILE A 131 -6.64 -3.99 -6.69
C ILE A 131 -7.66 -4.32 -7.79
N VAL A 132 -7.29 -5.15 -8.76
CA VAL A 132 -8.17 -5.54 -9.86
C VAL A 132 -9.45 -6.18 -9.33
N LYS A 133 -9.32 -7.11 -8.37
CA LYS A 133 -10.46 -7.73 -7.72
C LYS A 133 -11.31 -6.71 -6.97
N TYR A 134 -10.68 -5.83 -6.20
CA TYR A 134 -11.39 -4.80 -5.43
C TYR A 134 -12.17 -3.82 -6.32
N ILE A 135 -11.63 -3.41 -7.46
CA ILE A 135 -12.34 -2.54 -8.41
C ILE A 135 -13.62 -3.23 -8.92
N ALA A 136 -13.57 -4.53 -9.22
CA ALA A 136 -14.74 -5.29 -9.64
C ALA A 136 -15.80 -5.35 -8.53
N ASP A 137 -15.41 -5.69 -7.31
CA ASP A 137 -16.30 -5.75 -6.14
C ASP A 137 -16.89 -4.36 -5.82
N TRP A 138 -16.08 -3.30 -5.89
CA TRP A 138 -16.52 -1.92 -5.68
C TRP A 138 -17.60 -1.51 -6.70
N ARG A 139 -17.44 -1.89 -7.95
CA ARG A 139 -18.45 -1.61 -8.99
C ARG A 139 -19.80 -2.27 -8.72
N GLU A 140 -19.78 -3.52 -8.29
CA GLU A 140 -21.03 -4.20 -7.93
C GLU A 140 -21.68 -3.53 -6.72
N GLN A 141 -20.91 -3.14 -5.70
CA GLN A 141 -21.44 -2.39 -4.55
C GLN A 141 -22.09 -1.05 -4.97
N GLN A 142 -21.50 -0.31 -5.93
CA GLN A 142 -22.09 0.94 -6.43
C GLN A 142 -23.45 0.71 -7.10
N LYS A 143 -23.62 -0.41 -7.80
CA LYS A 143 -24.90 -0.80 -8.40
C LYS A 143 -25.93 -1.20 -7.33
N GLU A 144 -25.53 -2.02 -6.37
CA GLU A 144 -26.39 -2.46 -5.28
C GLU A 144 -26.91 -1.28 -4.43
N LEU A 145 -26.08 -0.27 -4.23
CA LEU A 145 -26.45 0.97 -3.54
C LEU A 145 -27.34 1.90 -4.39
N GLY A 146 -27.61 1.55 -5.65
CA GLY A 146 -28.44 2.36 -6.55
C GLY A 146 -27.80 3.69 -6.98
N LEU A 147 -26.49 3.83 -6.82
CA LEU A 147 -25.76 5.04 -7.19
C LEU A 147 -25.55 5.17 -8.71
N VAL A 148 -25.74 4.08 -9.44
CA VAL A 148 -25.71 4.02 -10.90
C VAL A 148 -26.85 3.13 -11.43
N GLY A 149 -27.25 3.36 -12.66
CA GLY A 149 -28.30 2.53 -13.29
C GLY A 149 -27.83 1.07 -13.48
N PRO A 150 -28.77 0.10 -13.56
CA PRO A 150 -28.47 -1.34 -13.59
C PRO A 150 -27.61 -1.74 -14.81
N ASN A 151 -27.70 -0.99 -15.91
CA ASN A 151 -26.93 -1.24 -17.14
C ASN A 151 -25.71 -0.31 -17.29
N THR A 152 -25.37 0.44 -16.24
CA THR A 152 -24.26 1.40 -16.24
C THR A 152 -23.07 0.81 -15.49
N THR A 153 -21.88 0.88 -16.08
CA THR A 153 -20.65 0.53 -15.37
C THR A 153 -20.19 1.75 -14.57
N PRO A 154 -20.09 1.65 -13.24
CA PRO A 154 -19.55 2.72 -12.41
C PRO A 154 -18.13 3.08 -12.83
N ALA A 155 -17.89 4.36 -13.13
CA ALA A 155 -16.55 4.83 -13.45
C ALA A 155 -15.75 5.13 -12.18
N LEU A 156 -14.48 4.78 -12.18
CA LEU A 156 -13.56 5.21 -11.13
C LEU A 156 -13.48 6.75 -11.09
N PRO A 157 -13.32 7.35 -9.90
CA PRO A 157 -13.13 8.79 -9.76
C PRO A 157 -11.98 9.31 -10.63
N ASP A 158 -12.14 10.51 -11.21
CA ASP A 158 -11.19 11.06 -12.19
C ASP A 158 -9.78 11.26 -11.62
N ARG A 159 -9.67 11.49 -10.34
CA ARG A 159 -8.40 11.66 -9.62
C ARG A 159 -7.56 10.38 -9.47
N LEU A 160 -8.14 9.20 -9.75
CA LEU A 160 -7.48 7.90 -9.57
C LEU A 160 -6.92 7.41 -10.91
N TYR A 161 -5.86 8.07 -11.39
CA TYR A 161 -5.29 7.81 -12.71
C TYR A 161 -4.64 6.44 -12.84
N MET A 162 -3.89 6.02 -11.82
CA MET A 162 -3.19 4.74 -11.85
C MET A 162 -4.17 3.58 -11.83
N LEU A 163 -5.24 3.67 -11.05
CA LEU A 163 -6.29 2.66 -11.04
C LEU A 163 -7.02 2.59 -12.38
N LYS A 164 -7.26 3.73 -13.05
CA LYS A 164 -7.86 3.74 -14.40
C LYS A 164 -6.96 3.10 -15.44
N ILE A 165 -5.65 3.34 -15.38
CA ILE A 165 -4.69 2.70 -16.27
C ILE A 165 -4.69 1.19 -16.03
N LEU A 166 -4.63 0.76 -14.76
CA LEU A 166 -4.65 -0.65 -14.40
C LEU A 166 -5.92 -1.35 -14.86
N GLU A 167 -7.07 -0.72 -14.67
CA GLU A 167 -8.36 -1.20 -15.15
C GLU A 167 -8.37 -1.38 -16.67
N PHE A 168 -7.93 -0.35 -17.42
CA PHE A 168 -7.83 -0.42 -18.87
C PHE A 168 -6.94 -1.58 -19.34
N MET A 169 -5.81 -1.79 -18.67
CA MET A 169 -4.89 -2.89 -18.98
C MET A 169 -5.50 -4.25 -18.67
N SER A 170 -6.25 -4.37 -17.58
CA SER A 170 -6.95 -5.59 -17.18
C SER A 170 -8.07 -5.93 -18.19
N ASP A 171 -8.92 -4.96 -18.55
CA ASP A 171 -10.00 -5.15 -19.51
C ASP A 171 -9.48 -5.58 -20.89
N ARG A 172 -8.30 -5.15 -21.27
CA ARG A 172 -7.62 -5.55 -22.50
C ARG A 172 -6.84 -6.87 -22.38
N LYS A 173 -6.92 -7.56 -21.24
CA LYS A 173 -6.14 -8.78 -20.93
C LYS A 173 -4.63 -8.61 -21.10
N MET A 174 -4.16 -7.37 -20.93
CA MET A 174 -2.73 -7.05 -20.94
C MET A 174 -2.03 -7.48 -19.66
N ILE A 175 -2.80 -7.64 -18.58
CA ILE A 175 -2.36 -8.23 -17.31
C ILE A 175 -2.93 -9.64 -17.27
N LYS A 176 -2.06 -10.65 -17.18
CA LYS A 176 -2.47 -12.04 -16.98
C LYS A 176 -2.71 -12.24 -15.49
N GLU A 177 -3.90 -12.70 -15.13
CA GLU A 177 -4.15 -13.20 -13.77
C GLU A 177 -3.08 -14.25 -13.44
N THR A 178 -2.37 -14.05 -12.35
CA THR A 178 -1.46 -15.06 -11.81
C THR A 178 -2.33 -16.19 -11.30
N ARG A 179 -2.48 -17.24 -12.10
CA ARG A 179 -3.13 -18.48 -11.63
C ARG A 179 -2.26 -19.09 -10.54
N SER A 180 -2.80 -19.12 -9.33
CA SER A 180 -2.28 -19.88 -8.18
C SER A 180 -2.23 -21.38 -8.46
#